data_442a195e9be214a2a3c084c275f68bdf
#
_entry.id   442a195e9be214a2a3c084c275f68bdf
#
_cell.length_a   1.000
_cell.length_b   1.000
_cell.length_c   1.000
_cell.angle_alpha   90.00
_cell.angle_beta   90.00
_cell.angle_gamma   90.00
#
_symmetry.space_group_name_H-M   'P 1'
#
loop_
_entity.id
_entity.type
_entity.pdbx_description
1 polymer ?
#
loop_
_entity_poly.entity_id
_entity_poly.type
_entity_poly.pdbx_seq_one_letter_code
_entity_poly.pdbx_strand_id
1 'polypeptide(L)'
;MKGVPFEQAVREFIDWCGEDWYFFTWGNQDVMELQRNMKFYGLLDLLPGPVTYYDVQKLYSISYDDGTHRCALEHAIDKLKIEKSRGFHRALADAWYTAKVLEKINNIIIINHPSLDVYQNPKKKKDEIHISYPDHDKYVSREFATRERIMKDREVTSTRCPVCHLPAKRKLRW
;
A
#
# COMPACT_ATOMS: atom_id res chain seq x y z
N MET A 1 2.60 30.43 -12.01
CA MET A 1 3.79 29.60 -12.21
C MET A 1 3.50 28.61 -13.32
N LYS A 2 4.37 28.48 -14.33
CA LYS A 2 4.29 27.32 -15.25
C LYS A 2 4.84 26.10 -14.50
N GLY A 3 4.08 25.04 -14.41
CA GLY A 3 4.55 23.76 -13.85
C GLY A 3 5.63 23.15 -14.75
N VAL A 4 6.41 22.20 -14.20
CA VAL A 4 7.33 21.39 -14.99
C VAL A 4 6.56 20.21 -15.63
N PRO A 5 7.02 19.67 -16.78
CA PRO A 5 6.44 18.45 -17.36
C PRO A 5 6.47 17.28 -16.38
N PHE A 6 5.49 16.38 -16.49
CA PHE A 6 5.38 15.21 -15.58
C PHE A 6 6.65 14.35 -15.62
N GLU A 7 7.21 14.12 -16.79
CA GLU A 7 8.41 13.30 -16.98
C GLU A 7 9.62 13.86 -16.22
N GLN A 8 9.76 15.18 -16.20
CA GLN A 8 10.81 15.85 -15.43
C GLN A 8 10.52 15.72 -13.93
N ALA A 9 9.29 16.07 -13.52
CA ALA A 9 8.90 16.05 -12.11
C ALA A 9 9.06 14.65 -11.48
N VAL A 10 8.68 13.59 -12.19
CA VAL A 10 8.80 12.22 -11.65
C VAL A 10 10.25 11.76 -11.55
N ARG A 11 11.12 12.13 -12.50
CA ARG A 11 12.56 11.81 -12.42
C ARG A 11 13.20 12.50 -11.23
N GLU A 12 12.98 13.80 -11.08
CA GLU A 12 13.47 14.59 -9.96
C GLU A 12 12.94 14.04 -8.62
N PHE A 13 11.69 13.59 -8.58
CA PHE A 13 11.09 12.98 -7.39
C PHE A 13 11.74 11.64 -7.03
N ILE A 14 11.94 10.74 -7.99
CA ILE A 14 12.60 9.44 -7.75
C ILE A 14 14.06 9.65 -7.34
N ASP A 15 14.79 10.56 -7.99
CA ASP A 15 16.16 10.91 -7.64
C ASP A 15 16.23 11.49 -6.21
N TRP A 16 15.27 12.31 -5.82
CA TRP A 16 15.15 12.86 -4.48
C TRP A 16 14.85 11.79 -3.42
N CYS A 17 14.04 10.77 -3.75
CA CYS A 17 13.76 9.65 -2.85
C CYS A 17 15.02 8.81 -2.55
N GLY A 18 15.95 8.69 -3.49
CA GLY A 18 17.13 7.82 -3.35
C GLY A 18 16.80 6.34 -3.40
N GLU A 19 17.56 5.52 -2.67
CA GLU A 19 17.41 4.05 -2.69
C GLU A 19 16.59 3.50 -1.51
N ASP A 20 16.67 4.14 -0.34
CA ASP A 20 15.99 3.71 0.90
C ASP A 20 14.78 4.58 1.19
N TRP A 21 13.64 4.26 0.62
CA TRP A 21 12.42 5.02 0.82
C TRP A 21 11.19 4.15 1.10
N TYR A 22 10.21 4.76 1.78
CA TYR A 22 8.87 4.23 1.94
C TYR A 22 7.85 5.32 1.66
N PHE A 23 6.82 4.99 0.89
CA PHE A 23 5.69 5.89 0.70
C PHE A 23 4.70 5.75 1.84
N PHE A 24 4.22 6.88 2.33
CA PHE A 24 3.13 7.01 3.28
C PHE A 24 2.04 7.84 2.63
N THR A 25 0.86 7.25 2.44
CA THR A 25 -0.25 7.88 1.71
C THR A 25 -1.52 7.89 2.54
N TRP A 26 -2.43 8.81 2.25
CA TRP A 26 -3.77 8.77 2.84
C TRP A 26 -4.70 7.96 1.94
N GLY A 27 -4.67 6.63 2.08
CA GLY A 27 -5.38 5.68 1.24
C GLY A 27 -4.48 4.95 0.25
N ASN A 28 -5.09 4.20 -0.66
CA ASN A 28 -4.41 3.25 -1.53
C ASN A 28 -4.27 3.72 -2.99
N GLN A 29 -4.70 4.93 -3.32
CA GLN A 29 -4.77 5.36 -4.73
C GLN A 29 -3.51 6.08 -5.22
N ASP A 30 -2.81 6.80 -4.35
CA ASP A 30 -1.71 7.68 -4.75
C ASP A 30 -0.60 6.93 -5.50
N VAL A 31 -0.15 5.79 -4.95
CA VAL A 31 0.91 4.97 -5.57
C VAL A 31 0.43 4.40 -6.90
N MET A 32 -0.81 3.95 -6.99
CA MET A 32 -1.40 3.41 -8.21
C MET A 32 -1.52 4.49 -9.30
N GLU A 33 -1.99 5.70 -8.95
CA GLU A 33 -2.11 6.81 -9.90
C GLU A 33 -0.74 7.30 -10.36
N LEU A 34 0.26 7.36 -9.48
CA LEU A 34 1.64 7.66 -9.86
C LEU A 34 2.11 6.66 -10.93
N GLN A 35 1.99 5.35 -10.69
CA GLN A 35 2.41 4.33 -11.64
C GLN A 35 1.60 4.35 -12.95
N ARG A 36 0.30 4.66 -12.88
CA ARG A 36 -0.54 4.83 -14.08
C ARG A 36 -0.01 5.95 -14.98
N ASN A 37 0.30 7.10 -14.39
CA ASN A 37 0.87 8.22 -15.13
C ASN A 37 2.27 7.88 -15.63
N MET A 38 3.14 7.28 -14.82
CA MET A 38 4.47 6.83 -15.23
C MET A 38 4.39 5.87 -16.43
N LYS A 39 3.42 4.95 -16.44
CA LYS A 39 3.20 4.03 -17.56
C LYS A 39 2.83 4.79 -18.83
N PHE A 40 1.94 5.78 -18.73
CA PHE A 40 1.54 6.60 -19.89
C PHE A 40 2.73 7.30 -20.54
N TYR A 41 3.69 7.78 -19.76
CA TYR A 41 4.91 8.44 -20.21
C TYR A 41 6.10 7.50 -20.43
N GLY A 42 5.93 6.18 -20.34
CA GLY A 42 7.01 5.21 -20.56
C GLY A 42 8.09 5.20 -19.47
N LEU A 43 7.75 5.61 -18.24
CA LEU A 43 8.69 5.78 -17.12
C LEU A 43 8.47 4.75 -16.00
N LEU A 44 7.64 3.72 -16.22
CA LEU A 44 7.26 2.78 -15.17
C LEU A 44 8.46 2.01 -14.58
N ASP A 45 9.50 1.80 -15.36
CA ASP A 45 10.71 1.09 -14.93
C ASP A 45 11.52 1.86 -13.86
N LEU A 46 11.25 3.16 -13.65
CA LEU A 46 11.85 3.95 -12.57
C LEU A 46 11.28 3.58 -11.19
N LEU A 47 10.11 2.96 -11.14
CA LEU A 47 9.47 2.50 -9.91
C LEU A 47 9.04 1.03 -10.10
N PRO A 48 9.99 0.08 -10.03
CA PRO A 48 9.67 -1.33 -10.21
C PRO A 48 8.74 -1.82 -9.10
N GLY A 49 7.69 -2.51 -9.48
CA GLY A 49 6.68 -3.05 -8.56
C GLY A 49 6.76 -4.56 -8.40
N PRO A 50 5.93 -5.13 -7.49
CA PRO A 50 4.98 -4.42 -6.61
C PRO A 50 5.66 -3.51 -5.58
N VAL A 51 5.03 -2.37 -5.26
CA VAL A 51 5.58 -1.37 -4.35
C VAL A 51 5.03 -1.59 -2.94
N THR A 52 5.92 -1.73 -1.96
CA THR A 52 5.53 -1.71 -0.55
C THR A 52 5.35 -0.26 -0.11
N TYR A 53 4.23 0.05 0.52
CA TYR A 53 3.92 1.37 1.05
C TYR A 53 3.10 1.27 2.34
N TYR A 54 2.86 2.39 2.99
CA TYR A 54 2.05 2.47 4.20
C TYR A 54 0.81 3.32 3.95
N ASP A 55 -0.36 2.69 3.97
CA ASP A 55 -1.66 3.36 3.93
C ASP A 55 -1.98 3.89 5.34
N VAL A 56 -1.71 5.18 5.56
CA VAL A 56 -1.90 5.85 6.86
C VAL A 56 -3.36 5.88 7.26
N GLN A 57 -4.30 5.94 6.31
CA GLN A 57 -5.74 5.85 6.57
C GLN A 57 -6.11 4.47 7.17
N LYS A 58 -5.52 3.39 6.64
CA LYS A 58 -5.67 2.04 7.19
C LYS A 58 -5.06 1.93 8.59
N LEU A 59 -3.84 2.44 8.76
CA LEU A 59 -3.13 2.42 10.05
C LEU A 59 -3.88 3.23 11.10
N TYR A 60 -4.45 4.37 10.72
CA TYR A 60 -5.31 5.17 11.58
C TYR A 60 -6.54 4.37 12.02
N SER A 61 -7.22 3.70 11.10
CA SER A 61 -8.39 2.88 11.41
C SER A 61 -8.06 1.76 12.40
N ILE A 62 -6.92 1.08 12.22
CA ILE A 62 -6.45 0.03 13.14
C ILE A 62 -6.15 0.61 14.53
N SER A 63 -5.62 1.83 14.60
CA SER A 63 -5.18 2.44 15.86
C SER A 63 -6.30 3.10 16.64
N TYR A 64 -7.31 3.68 15.97
CA TYR A 64 -8.28 4.60 16.56
C TYR A 64 -9.74 4.29 16.25
N ASP A 65 -10.01 3.29 15.37
CA ASP A 65 -11.33 2.85 14.96
C ASP A 65 -11.46 1.31 15.01
N ASP A 66 -12.24 0.73 14.11
CA ASP A 66 -12.54 -0.71 14.03
C ASP A 66 -11.58 -1.51 13.13
N GLY A 67 -10.57 -0.86 12.54
CA GLY A 67 -9.64 -1.45 11.57
C GLY A 67 -10.17 -1.58 10.14
N THR A 68 -11.46 -1.34 9.93
CA THR A 68 -12.13 -1.51 8.62
C THR A 68 -12.63 -0.19 8.04
N HIS A 69 -13.08 0.72 8.88
CA HIS A 69 -13.59 2.03 8.46
C HIS A 69 -12.50 2.91 7.84
N ARG A 70 -12.80 3.56 6.74
CA ARG A 70 -11.90 4.49 6.04
C ARG A 70 -12.50 5.89 6.08
N CYS A 71 -11.99 6.74 6.98
CA CYS A 71 -12.48 8.10 7.14
C CYS A 71 -11.70 9.10 6.28
N ALA A 72 -12.27 10.28 6.09
CA ALA A 72 -11.55 11.41 5.48
C ALA A 72 -10.39 11.89 6.37
N LEU A 73 -9.32 12.43 5.75
CA LEU A 73 -8.17 12.97 6.47
C LEU A 73 -8.57 14.05 7.49
N GLU A 74 -9.49 14.93 7.11
CA GLU A 74 -10.00 15.97 7.97
C GLU A 74 -10.66 15.43 9.25
N HIS A 75 -11.41 14.32 9.15
CA HIS A 75 -12.01 13.66 10.30
C HIS A 75 -10.93 13.13 11.28
N ALA A 76 -9.87 12.51 10.74
CA ALA A 76 -8.76 12.03 11.56
C ALA A 76 -8.04 13.18 12.28
N ILE A 77 -7.83 14.31 11.61
CA ILE A 77 -7.23 15.52 12.15
C ILE A 77 -8.06 16.05 13.30
N ASP A 78 -9.38 16.16 13.13
CA ASP A 78 -10.29 16.64 14.18
C ASP A 78 -10.30 15.70 15.39
N LYS A 79 -10.40 14.39 15.17
CA LYS A 79 -10.42 13.39 16.24
C LYS A 79 -9.11 13.35 17.02
N LEU A 80 -7.97 13.54 16.36
CA LEU A 80 -6.64 13.58 16.96
C LEU A 80 -6.26 14.98 17.49
N LYS A 81 -7.14 15.98 17.33
CA LYS A 81 -6.92 17.38 17.75
C LYS A 81 -5.62 17.96 17.16
N ILE A 82 -5.36 17.68 15.90
CA ILE A 82 -4.23 18.25 15.17
C ILE A 82 -4.61 19.66 14.73
N GLU A 83 -3.73 20.64 14.97
CA GLU A 83 -3.97 22.02 14.62
C GLU A 83 -4.13 22.22 13.10
N LYS A 84 -5.22 22.87 12.67
CA LYS A 84 -5.50 23.18 11.27
C LYS A 84 -4.79 24.46 10.83
N SER A 85 -3.49 24.38 10.62
CA SER A 85 -2.64 25.53 10.24
C SER A 85 -2.50 25.72 8.72
N ARG A 86 -3.02 24.80 7.90
CA ARG A 86 -2.92 24.81 6.43
C ARG A 86 -4.28 24.58 5.80
N GLY A 87 -4.49 25.14 4.61
CA GLY A 87 -5.72 24.87 3.83
C GLY A 87 -5.72 23.46 3.27
N PHE A 88 -6.84 22.73 3.39
CA PHE A 88 -7.05 21.42 2.82
C PHE A 88 -7.15 21.43 1.29
N HIS A 89 -7.16 20.26 0.67
CA HIS A 89 -7.25 20.03 -0.77
C HIS A 89 -6.10 20.62 -1.58
N ARG A 90 -4.93 20.66 -0.96
CA ARG A 90 -3.66 20.94 -1.63
C ARG A 90 -2.67 19.82 -1.30
N ALA A 91 -2.11 19.18 -2.32
CA ALA A 91 -1.25 17.99 -2.18
C ALA A 91 -0.20 18.11 -1.06
N LEU A 92 0.51 19.25 -0.98
CA LEU A 92 1.51 19.49 0.06
C LEU A 92 0.89 19.62 1.48
N ALA A 93 -0.29 20.22 1.60
CA ALA A 93 -0.97 20.33 2.88
C ALA A 93 -1.52 18.97 3.33
N ASP A 94 -2.11 18.22 2.41
CA ASP A 94 -2.64 16.87 2.69
C ASP A 94 -1.51 15.90 3.06
N ALA A 95 -0.37 15.96 2.37
CA ALA A 95 0.83 15.20 2.74
C ALA A 95 1.34 15.57 4.13
N TRP A 96 1.37 16.88 4.47
CA TRP A 96 1.78 17.35 5.80
C TRP A 96 0.84 16.85 6.90
N TYR A 97 -0.47 16.91 6.68
CA TYR A 97 -1.45 16.39 7.65
C TYR A 97 -1.38 14.88 7.78
N THR A 98 -1.15 14.16 6.69
CA THR A 98 -0.93 12.71 6.71
C THR A 98 0.29 12.37 7.58
N ALA A 99 1.40 13.10 7.45
CA ALA A 99 2.55 12.94 8.32
C ALA A 99 2.23 13.24 9.80
N LYS A 100 1.40 14.26 10.09
CA LYS A 100 0.98 14.58 11.47
C LYS A 100 0.09 13.49 12.08
N VAL A 101 -0.75 12.85 11.30
CA VAL A 101 -1.51 11.67 11.75
C VAL A 101 -0.57 10.50 12.00
N LEU A 102 0.38 10.23 11.09
CA LEU A 102 1.38 9.15 11.22
C LEU A 102 2.20 9.29 12.52
N GLU A 103 2.62 10.50 12.90
CA GLU A 103 3.34 10.77 14.16
C GLU A 103 2.56 10.33 15.42
N LYS A 104 1.24 10.16 15.33
CA LYS A 104 0.39 9.70 16.45
C LYS A 104 0.19 8.20 16.50
N ILE A 105 0.57 7.46 15.44
CA ILE A 105 0.38 6.02 15.34
C ILE A 105 1.56 5.28 15.96
N ASN A 106 1.28 4.21 16.69
CA ASN A 106 2.33 3.40 17.32
C ASN A 106 3.18 2.69 16.24
N ASN A 107 4.51 2.76 16.37
CA ASN A 107 5.45 2.15 15.44
C ASN A 107 5.23 0.64 15.24
N ILE A 108 4.81 -0.08 16.26
CA ILE A 108 4.50 -1.53 16.15
C ILE A 108 3.37 -1.77 15.16
N ILE A 109 2.33 -0.91 15.17
CA ILE A 109 1.23 -1.00 14.20
C ILE A 109 1.75 -0.69 12.79
N ILE A 110 2.57 0.34 12.63
CA ILE A 110 3.13 0.70 11.33
C ILE A 110 3.92 -0.47 10.74
N ILE A 111 4.89 -1.01 11.48
CA ILE A 111 5.77 -2.08 11.01
C ILE A 111 4.99 -3.36 10.64
N ASN A 112 3.95 -3.69 11.39
CA ASN A 112 3.19 -4.92 11.18
C ASN A 112 2.10 -4.83 10.11
N HIS A 113 1.77 -3.63 9.60
CA HIS A 113 0.64 -3.45 8.67
C HIS A 113 1.01 -2.73 7.37
N PRO A 114 2.15 -3.03 6.70
CA PRO A 114 2.43 -2.45 5.39
C PRO A 114 1.34 -2.82 4.38
N SER A 115 1.29 -2.09 3.31
CA SER A 115 0.44 -2.33 2.15
C SER A 115 1.30 -2.67 0.94
N LEU A 116 0.73 -3.41 -0.01
CA LEU A 116 1.36 -3.72 -1.28
C LEU A 116 0.51 -3.14 -2.39
N ASP A 117 1.12 -2.32 -3.23
CA ASP A 117 0.49 -1.94 -4.47
C ASP A 117 0.79 -3.00 -5.54
N VAL A 118 -0.27 -3.49 -6.17
CA VAL A 118 -0.21 -4.56 -7.16
C VAL A 118 -0.45 -4.07 -8.58
N TYR A 119 -0.24 -2.78 -8.85
CA TYR A 119 -0.33 -2.24 -10.20
C TYR A 119 0.60 -2.96 -11.18
N GLN A 120 1.78 -3.35 -10.71
CA GLN A 120 2.73 -4.20 -11.43
C GLN A 120 2.77 -5.59 -10.80
N ASN A 121 1.87 -6.46 -11.22
CA ASN A 121 1.81 -7.84 -10.72
C ASN A 121 3.05 -8.66 -11.11
N PRO A 122 3.46 -9.64 -10.27
CA PRO A 122 4.46 -10.63 -10.65
C PRO A 122 4.07 -11.34 -11.95
N LYS A 123 5.03 -11.51 -12.86
CA LYS A 123 4.78 -12.18 -14.14
C LYS A 123 5.13 -13.66 -14.11
N LYS A 124 6.04 -14.06 -13.25
CA LYS A 124 6.56 -15.44 -13.13
C LYS A 124 6.37 -15.95 -11.71
N LYS A 125 6.30 -17.26 -11.56
CA LYS A 125 6.15 -17.90 -10.24
C LYS A 125 7.28 -17.55 -9.27
N LYS A 126 8.50 -17.41 -9.74
CA LYS A 126 9.65 -17.02 -8.90
C LYS A 126 9.60 -15.61 -8.37
N ASP A 127 8.78 -14.75 -8.99
CA ASP A 127 8.62 -13.34 -8.63
C ASP A 127 7.39 -13.13 -7.72
N GLU A 128 6.65 -14.21 -7.40
CA GLU A 128 5.50 -14.16 -6.47
C GLU A 128 5.98 -13.76 -5.07
N ILE A 129 5.19 -12.92 -4.42
CA ILE A 129 5.54 -12.36 -3.10
C ILE A 129 4.77 -13.10 -2.03
N HIS A 130 5.48 -13.56 -1.02
CA HIS A 130 4.90 -14.12 0.19
C HIS A 130 5.54 -13.45 1.40
N ILE A 131 4.72 -12.78 2.19
CA ILE A 131 5.15 -12.09 3.41
C ILE A 131 4.34 -12.63 4.57
N SER A 132 5.02 -13.14 5.59
CA SER A 132 4.40 -13.61 6.84
C SER A 132 4.51 -12.54 7.92
N TYR A 133 3.40 -12.20 8.53
CA TYR A 133 3.27 -11.32 9.69
C TYR A 133 2.87 -12.14 10.93
N PRO A 134 2.95 -11.58 12.14
CA PRO A 134 2.60 -12.32 13.35
C PRO A 134 1.16 -12.84 13.40
N ASP A 135 0.21 -12.18 12.73
CA ASP A 135 -1.22 -12.44 12.78
C ASP A 135 -1.84 -12.79 11.41
N HIS A 136 -1.10 -12.64 10.32
CA HIS A 136 -1.58 -12.95 8.97
C HIS A 136 -0.46 -13.16 7.96
N ASP A 137 -0.82 -13.69 6.80
CA ASP A 137 0.05 -13.79 5.63
C ASP A 137 -0.48 -12.94 4.48
N LYS A 138 0.43 -12.36 3.71
CA LYS A 138 0.13 -11.74 2.41
C LYS A 138 0.79 -12.52 1.30
N TYR A 139 0.00 -12.81 0.27
CA TYR A 139 0.50 -13.47 -0.93
C TYR A 139 0.04 -12.72 -2.18
N VAL A 140 1.00 -12.34 -3.02
CA VAL A 140 0.74 -11.72 -4.33
C VAL A 140 1.20 -12.69 -5.39
N SER A 141 0.23 -13.30 -6.06
CA SER A 141 0.50 -14.25 -7.14
C SER A 141 0.81 -13.55 -8.46
N ARG A 142 1.42 -14.28 -9.38
CA ARG A 142 1.46 -13.89 -10.79
C ARG A 142 0.07 -13.85 -11.41
N GLU A 143 -0.03 -13.24 -12.56
CA GLU A 143 -1.23 -13.29 -13.37
C GLU A 143 -1.49 -14.69 -13.91
N PHE A 144 -2.75 -15.09 -13.94
CA PHE A 144 -3.22 -16.35 -14.51
C PHE A 144 -4.12 -16.09 -15.71
N ALA A 145 -3.93 -16.86 -16.77
CA ALA A 145 -4.71 -16.72 -17.99
C ALA A 145 -6.21 -17.08 -17.82
N THR A 146 -6.54 -17.98 -16.86
CA THR A 146 -7.92 -18.39 -16.62
C THR A 146 -8.18 -18.67 -15.13
N ARG A 147 -9.46 -18.57 -14.72
CA ARG A 147 -9.91 -18.88 -13.35
C ARG A 147 -9.62 -20.34 -12.97
N GLU A 148 -9.75 -21.28 -13.91
CA GLU A 148 -9.49 -22.71 -13.67
C GLU A 148 -8.02 -22.96 -13.29
N ARG A 149 -7.09 -22.18 -13.86
CA ARG A 149 -5.66 -22.26 -13.48
C ARG A 149 -5.42 -21.72 -12.08
N ILE A 150 -6.10 -20.63 -11.69
CA ILE A 150 -6.06 -20.10 -10.31
C ILE A 150 -6.54 -21.17 -9.34
N MET A 151 -7.69 -21.79 -9.61
CA MET A 151 -8.29 -22.80 -8.71
C MET A 151 -7.46 -24.07 -8.57
N LYS A 152 -6.56 -24.36 -9.50
CA LYS A 152 -5.62 -25.49 -9.43
C LYS A 152 -4.32 -25.16 -8.70
N ASP A 153 -4.01 -23.88 -8.53
CA ASP A 153 -2.80 -23.47 -7.82
C ASP A 153 -3.05 -23.47 -6.30
N ARG A 154 -2.37 -24.38 -5.61
CA ARG A 154 -2.57 -24.57 -4.17
C ARG A 154 -2.07 -23.40 -3.33
N GLU A 155 -1.05 -22.69 -3.77
CA GLU A 155 -0.54 -21.51 -3.06
C GLU A 155 -1.59 -20.40 -3.03
N VAL A 156 -2.30 -20.19 -4.14
CA VAL A 156 -3.34 -19.17 -4.25
C VAL A 156 -4.62 -19.55 -3.51
N THR A 157 -4.96 -20.85 -3.52
CA THR A 157 -6.25 -21.34 -3.01
C THR A 157 -6.20 -21.84 -1.56
N SER A 158 -5.02 -21.96 -0.97
CA SER A 158 -4.86 -22.39 0.42
C SER A 158 -4.94 -21.22 1.39
N THR A 159 -5.73 -21.38 2.45
CA THR A 159 -5.62 -20.53 3.63
C THR A 159 -4.42 -20.99 4.45
N ARG A 160 -3.56 -20.09 4.89
CA ARG A 160 -2.44 -20.40 5.76
C ARG A 160 -2.80 -20.19 7.22
N CYS A 161 -2.20 -21.01 8.08
CA CYS A 161 -2.31 -20.83 9.53
C CYS A 161 -1.51 -19.58 9.96
N PRO A 162 -2.09 -18.63 10.68
CA PRO A 162 -1.37 -17.43 11.11
C PRO A 162 -0.27 -17.71 12.16
N VAL A 163 -0.27 -18.91 12.76
CA VAL A 163 0.72 -19.28 13.79
C VAL A 163 1.92 -20.03 13.22
N CYS A 164 1.66 -21.03 12.35
CA CYS A 164 2.74 -21.86 11.79
C CYS A 164 2.99 -21.65 10.30
N HIS A 165 2.23 -20.76 9.65
CA HIS A 165 2.31 -20.38 8.24
C HIS A 165 2.17 -21.52 7.23
N LEU A 166 1.79 -22.71 7.69
CA LEU A 166 1.56 -23.87 6.84
C LEU A 166 0.18 -23.82 6.16
N PRO A 167 0.04 -24.34 4.95
CA PRO A 167 -1.24 -24.45 4.26
C PRO A 167 -2.25 -25.24 5.09
N ALA A 168 -3.40 -24.65 5.41
CA ALA A 168 -4.46 -25.29 6.13
C ALA A 168 -5.24 -26.27 5.24
N LYS A 169 -5.53 -27.48 5.74
CA LYS A 169 -6.42 -28.42 5.08
C LYS A 169 -7.86 -28.20 5.56
N ARG A 170 -8.77 -28.00 4.63
CA ARG A 170 -10.20 -27.91 4.93
C ARG A 170 -10.70 -29.28 5.45
N LYS A 171 -11.08 -29.36 6.73
CA LYS A 171 -11.52 -30.60 7.36
C LYS A 171 -13.02 -30.89 7.21
N LEU A 172 -13.84 -29.87 7.02
CA LEU A 172 -15.29 -30.00 6.95
C LEU A 172 -15.83 -29.35 5.68
N ARG A 173 -16.78 -30.02 5.03
CA ARG A 173 -17.71 -29.40 4.09
C ARG A 173 -18.97 -29.08 4.90
N TRP A 174 -19.36 -27.84 4.91
CA TRP A 174 -20.68 -27.44 5.41
C TRP A 174 -21.72 -27.77 4.37
#